data_f45ae39d3dd0d8990ee7d7ec8c7ac049
#
_entry.id   f45ae39d3dd0d8990ee7d7ec8c7ac049
#
_cell.length_a   1.000
_cell.length_b   1.000
_cell.length_c   1.000
_cell.angle_alpha   90.00
_cell.angle_beta   90.00
_cell.angle_gamma   90.00
#
_symmetry.space_group_name_H-M   'P 1'
#
loop_
_entity.id
_entity.type
_entity.pdbx_description
1 polymer ?
#
loop_
_entity_poly.entity_id
_entity_poly.type
_entity_poly.pdbx_seq_one_letter_code
_entity_poly.pdbx_strand_id
1 'polypeptide(L)'
;MKIEKINSYLARDQFIVEIITDKGISGVGQSACWAYPEAVKAIVDRFKNILIGKDPFMIEEINQLLMRTGPFRGSVLSGAISCIDIALWDIKGKYFETPIWNLLGGKVRNKVRLHLLLGIIYGNSKSKNEGLYESAKKAVKDGFTALKIDPLPDNYYDLSLDQLIKETISTVAALREGAGSEVDIILEIHRKLTPMTSVHLAESIKEFNPMFFEDPIQIDSIISQSDIAKKVSIPIANGERMHSIWEFRELLANGGPQYVRPDVGLAGGITQTKKIASIAESYHSALITHNFLGPILTAASVHIDVSIPNFITQEYSLDDESEKNNYLISSLKREGGYIITPEKPGLGIEINKEIINQVPYEPLDLND
;
A
#
# COMPACT_ATOMS: atom_id res chain seq x y z
N MET A 1 -22.43 -5.25 21.67
CA MET A 1 -22.71 -5.31 20.24
C MET A 1 -22.12 -6.59 19.69
N LYS A 2 -22.76 -7.21 18.69
CA LYS A 2 -22.29 -8.47 18.13
C LYS A 2 -22.24 -8.39 16.60
N ILE A 3 -21.31 -9.09 16.01
CA ILE A 3 -21.26 -9.30 14.56
C ILE A 3 -22.46 -10.19 14.18
N GLU A 4 -23.31 -9.71 13.30
CA GLU A 4 -24.52 -10.41 12.85
C GLU A 4 -24.34 -11.02 11.46
N LYS A 5 -23.71 -10.28 10.55
CA LYS A 5 -23.56 -10.68 9.16
C LYS A 5 -22.24 -10.23 8.57
N ILE A 6 -21.67 -11.03 7.67
CA ILE A 6 -20.46 -10.68 6.90
C ILE A 6 -20.76 -10.93 5.42
N ASN A 7 -20.72 -9.87 4.63
CA ASN A 7 -20.84 -9.89 3.18
C ASN A 7 -19.44 -9.86 2.55
N SER A 8 -19.29 -10.57 1.44
CA SER A 8 -18.04 -10.68 0.69
C SER A 8 -18.28 -10.28 -0.75
N TYR A 9 -17.53 -9.31 -1.28
CA TYR A 9 -17.65 -8.81 -2.63
C TYR A 9 -16.36 -9.06 -3.39
N LEU A 10 -16.49 -9.61 -4.60
CA LEU A 10 -15.45 -9.59 -5.63
C LEU A 10 -15.87 -8.52 -6.62
N ALA A 11 -15.12 -7.45 -6.70
CA ALA A 11 -15.40 -6.30 -7.55
C ALA A 11 -14.11 -5.90 -8.28
N ARG A 12 -14.12 -5.96 -9.60
CA ARG A 12 -12.91 -5.86 -10.42
C ARG A 12 -11.91 -6.96 -10.00
N ASP A 13 -10.67 -6.63 -9.77
CA ASP A 13 -9.58 -7.48 -9.24
C ASP A 13 -9.47 -7.47 -7.70
N GLN A 14 -10.50 -6.94 -7.01
CA GLN A 14 -10.44 -6.64 -5.57
C GLN A 14 -11.36 -7.56 -4.76
N PHE A 15 -10.95 -7.81 -3.52
CA PHE A 15 -11.80 -8.41 -2.49
C PHE A 15 -12.15 -7.38 -1.42
N ILE A 16 -13.44 -7.18 -1.21
CA ILE A 16 -14.00 -6.26 -0.23
C ILE A 16 -14.91 -7.03 0.73
N VAL A 17 -14.82 -6.74 2.02
CA VAL A 17 -15.69 -7.28 3.07
C VAL A 17 -16.52 -6.16 3.69
N GLU A 18 -17.79 -6.48 3.99
CA GLU A 18 -18.65 -5.66 4.85
C GLU A 18 -19.05 -6.49 6.06
N ILE A 19 -18.80 -5.97 7.25
CA ILE A 19 -19.23 -6.56 8.53
C ILE A 19 -20.39 -5.74 9.08
N ILE A 20 -21.51 -6.40 9.38
CA ILE A 20 -22.73 -5.77 9.89
C ILE A 20 -22.97 -6.28 11.30
N THR A 21 -23.36 -5.37 12.20
CA THR A 21 -23.64 -5.66 13.60
C THR A 21 -25.13 -5.74 13.90
N ASP A 22 -25.50 -6.36 15.02
CA ASP A 22 -26.88 -6.42 15.57
C ASP A 22 -27.47 -5.04 15.93
N LYS A 23 -26.69 -3.97 15.80
CA LYS A 23 -27.12 -2.57 15.94
C LYS A 23 -27.27 -1.84 14.61
N GLY A 24 -27.12 -2.53 13.48
CA GLY A 24 -27.22 -1.95 12.16
C GLY A 24 -26.00 -1.13 11.72
N ILE A 25 -24.97 -1.04 12.56
CA ILE A 25 -23.72 -0.39 12.18
C ILE A 25 -22.91 -1.36 11.31
N SER A 26 -22.43 -0.87 10.16
CA SER A 26 -21.57 -1.67 9.27
C SER A 26 -20.21 -1.01 9.05
N GLY A 27 -19.18 -1.84 8.90
CA GLY A 27 -17.84 -1.42 8.51
C GLY A 27 -17.36 -2.18 7.29
N VAL A 28 -16.51 -1.52 6.52
CA VAL A 28 -15.94 -2.04 5.28
C VAL A 28 -14.42 -2.21 5.39
N GLY A 29 -13.89 -3.20 4.70
CA GLY A 29 -12.46 -3.42 4.58
C GLY A 29 -12.11 -4.05 3.25
N GLN A 30 -10.87 -3.89 2.81
CA GLN A 30 -10.36 -4.40 1.56
C GLN A 30 -9.04 -5.14 1.79
N SER A 31 -8.81 -6.21 1.02
CA SER A 31 -7.55 -6.95 1.01
C SER A 31 -6.62 -6.40 -0.07
N ALA A 32 -5.32 -6.38 0.22
CA ALA A 32 -4.30 -6.08 -0.77
C ALA A 32 -3.74 -7.32 -1.50
N CYS A 33 -4.31 -8.48 -1.28
CA CYS A 33 -3.93 -9.70 -2.01
C CYS A 33 -4.64 -9.75 -3.39
N TRP A 34 -4.29 -8.82 -4.25
CA TRP A 34 -4.96 -8.55 -5.53
C TRP A 34 -4.83 -9.68 -6.56
N ALA A 35 -3.74 -10.45 -6.56
CA ALA A 35 -3.57 -11.56 -7.49
C ALA A 35 -4.47 -12.77 -7.18
N TYR A 36 -4.99 -12.89 -5.94
CA TYR A 36 -5.75 -14.05 -5.48
C TYR A 36 -6.96 -13.65 -4.62
N PRO A 37 -7.83 -12.73 -5.08
CA PRO A 37 -8.95 -12.24 -4.28
C PRO A 37 -9.98 -13.33 -3.97
N GLU A 38 -10.14 -14.34 -4.85
CA GLU A 38 -11.02 -15.49 -4.60
C GLU A 38 -10.53 -16.36 -3.45
N ALA A 39 -9.20 -16.53 -3.35
CA ALA A 39 -8.61 -17.29 -2.25
C ALA A 39 -8.81 -16.55 -0.92
N VAL A 40 -8.67 -15.23 -0.92
CA VAL A 40 -9.00 -14.36 0.24
C VAL A 40 -10.47 -14.52 0.62
N LYS A 41 -11.38 -14.46 -0.38
CA LYS A 41 -12.81 -14.68 -0.17
C LYS A 41 -13.10 -16.02 0.51
N ALA A 42 -12.46 -17.10 0.02
CA ALA A 42 -12.66 -18.44 0.58
C ALA A 42 -12.22 -18.51 2.06
N ILE A 43 -11.14 -17.83 2.44
CA ILE A 43 -10.69 -17.73 3.84
C ILE A 43 -11.68 -16.93 4.68
N VAL A 44 -12.10 -15.76 4.20
CA VAL A 44 -13.07 -14.91 4.91
C VAL A 44 -14.40 -15.64 5.09
N ASP A 45 -14.87 -16.39 4.09
CA ASP A 45 -16.11 -17.19 4.20
C ASP A 45 -15.99 -18.27 5.31
N ARG A 46 -14.83 -18.87 5.51
CA ARG A 46 -14.58 -19.77 6.66
C ARG A 46 -14.54 -19.01 7.99
N PHE A 47 -14.00 -17.81 8.02
CA PHE A 47 -13.95 -16.98 9.22
C PHE A 47 -15.32 -16.52 9.71
N LYS A 48 -16.35 -16.48 8.85
CA LYS A 48 -17.72 -16.15 9.24
C LYS A 48 -18.19 -16.99 10.42
N ASN A 49 -17.92 -18.30 10.40
CA ASN A 49 -18.32 -19.22 11.48
C ASN A 49 -17.65 -18.93 12.83
N ILE A 50 -16.50 -18.25 12.81
CA ILE A 50 -15.73 -17.89 14.00
C ILE A 50 -16.15 -16.52 14.52
N LEU A 51 -16.51 -15.62 13.60
CA LEU A 51 -16.72 -14.19 13.88
C LEU A 51 -18.17 -13.85 14.25
N ILE A 52 -19.16 -14.55 13.66
CA ILE A 52 -20.58 -14.31 13.98
C ILE A 52 -20.81 -14.48 15.48
N GLY A 53 -21.48 -13.50 16.09
CA GLY A 53 -21.76 -13.44 17.53
C GLY A 53 -20.66 -12.85 18.40
N LYS A 54 -19.44 -12.60 17.86
CA LYS A 54 -18.36 -11.93 18.59
C LYS A 54 -18.60 -10.44 18.72
N ASP A 55 -17.98 -9.83 19.72
CA ASP A 55 -17.95 -8.38 19.90
C ASP A 55 -16.94 -7.75 18.93
N PRO A 56 -17.38 -6.90 17.97
CA PRO A 56 -16.48 -6.26 17.00
C PRO A 56 -15.47 -5.31 17.62
N PHE A 57 -15.63 -4.92 18.89
CA PHE A 57 -14.67 -4.05 19.56
C PHE A 57 -13.42 -4.76 20.08
N MET A 58 -13.46 -6.08 20.17
CA MET A 58 -12.34 -6.92 20.60
C MET A 58 -11.37 -7.18 19.44
N ILE A 59 -10.91 -6.10 18.77
CA ILE A 59 -10.15 -6.17 17.53
C ILE A 59 -8.85 -6.97 17.71
N GLU A 60 -8.10 -6.73 18.78
CA GLU A 60 -6.85 -7.48 19.07
C GLU A 60 -7.12 -8.96 19.34
N GLU A 61 -8.17 -9.30 20.08
CA GLU A 61 -8.58 -10.69 20.33
C GLU A 61 -8.91 -11.39 19.01
N ILE A 62 -9.74 -10.74 18.17
CA ILE A 62 -10.13 -11.26 16.85
C ILE A 62 -8.91 -11.44 15.98
N ASN A 63 -8.03 -10.45 15.89
CA ASN A 63 -6.79 -10.53 15.09
C ASN A 63 -5.94 -11.73 15.55
N GLN A 64 -5.69 -11.89 16.86
CA GLN A 64 -4.93 -13.02 17.42
C GLN A 64 -5.62 -14.36 17.16
N LEU A 65 -6.94 -14.42 17.28
CA LEU A 65 -7.71 -15.62 17.00
C LEU A 65 -7.56 -16.05 15.54
N LEU A 66 -7.75 -15.13 14.60
CA LEU A 66 -7.66 -15.41 13.16
C LEU A 66 -6.24 -15.80 12.73
N MET A 67 -5.21 -15.18 13.31
CA MET A 67 -3.81 -15.55 13.06
C MET A 67 -3.46 -16.96 13.53
N ARG A 68 -4.25 -17.55 14.46
CA ARG A 68 -4.02 -18.86 15.05
C ARG A 68 -4.98 -19.95 14.59
N THR A 69 -5.92 -19.65 13.70
CA THR A 69 -6.93 -20.61 13.22
C THR A 69 -6.36 -21.77 12.40
N GLY A 70 -5.12 -21.68 11.96
CA GLY A 70 -4.45 -22.74 11.22
C GLY A 70 -2.93 -22.65 11.34
N PRO A 71 -2.21 -23.69 10.92
CA PRO A 71 -0.74 -23.74 11.03
C PRO A 71 -0.02 -22.98 9.92
N PHE A 72 -0.76 -22.52 8.90
CA PHE A 72 -0.20 -21.91 7.70
C PHE A 72 -0.19 -20.38 7.81
N ARG A 73 0.67 -19.75 7.01
CA ARG A 73 0.85 -18.30 6.92
C ARG A 73 0.92 -17.90 5.44
N GLY A 74 1.01 -16.62 5.18
CA GLY A 74 1.21 -16.06 3.85
C GLY A 74 0.16 -15.04 3.45
N SER A 75 0.32 -14.50 2.24
CA SER A 75 -0.40 -13.31 1.76
C SER A 75 -1.92 -13.45 1.78
N VAL A 76 -2.45 -14.59 1.35
CA VAL A 76 -3.91 -14.83 1.31
C VAL A 76 -4.52 -14.77 2.71
N LEU A 77 -3.90 -15.46 3.69
CA LEU A 77 -4.38 -15.44 5.07
C LEU A 77 -4.25 -14.05 5.69
N SER A 78 -3.11 -13.42 5.48
CA SER A 78 -2.84 -12.09 6.02
C SER A 78 -3.76 -11.02 5.41
N GLY A 79 -4.01 -11.08 4.10
CA GLY A 79 -4.97 -10.24 3.41
C GLY A 79 -6.40 -10.42 3.93
N ALA A 80 -6.82 -11.66 4.22
CA ALA A 80 -8.12 -11.94 4.82
C ALA A 80 -8.24 -11.38 6.25
N ILE A 81 -7.19 -11.45 7.05
CA ILE A 81 -7.15 -10.85 8.40
C ILE A 81 -7.18 -9.33 8.31
N SER A 82 -6.41 -8.76 7.39
CA SER A 82 -6.30 -7.30 7.21
C SER A 82 -7.63 -6.66 6.84
N CYS A 83 -8.36 -7.22 5.88
CA CYS A 83 -9.65 -6.64 5.49
C CYS A 83 -10.69 -6.73 6.63
N ILE A 84 -10.68 -7.78 7.44
CA ILE A 84 -11.54 -7.90 8.63
C ILE A 84 -11.14 -6.85 9.67
N ASP A 85 -9.87 -6.70 9.97
CA ASP A 85 -9.34 -5.70 10.92
C ASP A 85 -9.78 -4.28 10.53
N ILE A 86 -9.60 -3.91 9.25
CA ILE A 86 -10.02 -2.60 8.73
C ILE A 86 -11.52 -2.39 8.94
N ALA A 87 -12.36 -3.39 8.63
CA ALA A 87 -13.81 -3.29 8.80
C ALA A 87 -14.21 -3.14 10.27
N LEU A 88 -13.51 -3.80 11.19
CA LEU A 88 -13.79 -3.69 12.64
C LEU A 88 -13.40 -2.29 13.17
N TRP A 89 -12.30 -1.71 12.70
CA TRP A 89 -11.94 -0.33 13.02
C TRP A 89 -12.97 0.67 12.46
N ASP A 90 -13.49 0.43 11.27
CA ASP A 90 -14.54 1.27 10.68
C ASP A 90 -15.82 1.23 11.53
N ILE A 91 -16.27 0.03 11.97
CA ILE A 91 -17.38 -0.12 12.93
C ILE A 91 -17.12 0.66 14.21
N LYS A 92 -15.91 0.53 14.78
CA LYS A 92 -15.56 1.18 16.03
C LYS A 92 -15.60 2.69 15.91
N GLY A 93 -15.03 3.24 14.82
CA GLY A 93 -15.08 4.67 14.55
C GLY A 93 -16.51 5.19 14.35
N LYS A 94 -17.34 4.48 13.61
CA LYS A 94 -18.75 4.83 13.40
C LYS A 94 -19.58 4.78 14.71
N TYR A 95 -19.35 3.76 15.52
CA TYR A 95 -20.05 3.66 16.81
C TYR A 95 -19.73 4.80 17.78
N PHE A 96 -18.46 5.22 17.84
CA PHE A 96 -18.04 6.34 18.68
C PHE A 96 -18.15 7.70 17.96
N GLU A 97 -18.77 7.74 16.79
CA GLU A 97 -18.96 8.96 15.98
C GLU A 97 -17.64 9.75 15.77
N THR A 98 -16.54 9.04 15.56
CA THR A 98 -15.22 9.63 15.44
C THR A 98 -14.41 8.97 14.32
N PRO A 99 -13.51 9.70 13.63
CA PRO A 99 -12.61 9.10 12.66
C PRO A 99 -11.60 8.15 13.33
N ILE A 100 -11.15 7.14 12.61
CA ILE A 100 -10.24 6.11 13.15
C ILE A 100 -8.95 6.71 13.69
N TRP A 101 -8.36 7.71 13.02
CA TRP A 101 -7.12 8.36 13.48
C TRP A 101 -7.24 8.91 14.91
N ASN A 102 -8.42 9.35 15.32
CA ASN A 102 -8.64 9.85 16.69
C ASN A 102 -8.57 8.71 17.72
N LEU A 103 -9.07 7.52 17.38
CA LEU A 103 -8.96 6.32 18.22
C LEU A 103 -7.52 5.77 18.27
N LEU A 104 -6.68 6.10 17.29
CA LEU A 104 -5.27 5.71 17.22
C LEU A 104 -4.32 6.64 17.98
N GLY A 105 -4.83 7.64 18.69
CA GLY A 105 -4.05 8.56 19.50
C GLY A 105 -4.08 10.01 19.04
N GLY A 106 -4.92 10.33 18.05
CA GLY A 106 -5.06 11.68 17.51
C GLY A 106 -4.18 11.93 16.29
N LYS A 107 -4.39 13.07 15.64
CA LYS A 107 -3.67 13.45 14.42
C LYS A 107 -2.39 14.25 14.73
N VAL A 108 -1.31 13.94 14.03
CA VAL A 108 -0.06 14.71 14.03
C VAL A 108 0.08 15.56 12.76
N ARG A 109 -0.83 15.44 11.80
CA ARG A 109 -0.88 16.25 10.58
C ARG A 109 -2.30 16.44 10.07
N ASN A 110 -2.52 17.52 9.30
CA ASN A 110 -3.83 17.86 8.75
C ASN A 110 -4.02 17.42 7.28
N LYS A 111 -2.97 16.90 6.66
CA LYS A 111 -2.98 16.33 5.31
C LYS A 111 -1.90 15.28 5.16
N VAL A 112 -2.15 14.30 4.32
CA VAL A 112 -1.24 13.19 3.98
C VAL A 112 -0.62 13.49 2.62
N ARG A 113 0.72 13.55 2.58
CA ARG A 113 1.48 13.69 1.34
C ARG A 113 1.39 12.41 0.53
N LEU A 114 1.19 12.54 -0.78
CA LEU A 114 1.11 11.41 -1.70
C LEU A 114 2.36 11.36 -2.58
N HIS A 115 2.82 10.15 -2.90
CA HIS A 115 3.64 9.91 -4.07
C HIS A 115 2.80 9.17 -5.13
N LEU A 116 2.79 9.74 -6.32
CA LEU A 116 2.00 9.20 -7.41
C LEU A 116 2.71 8.00 -8.05
N LEU A 117 2.03 6.86 -8.12
CA LEU A 117 2.41 5.78 -9.03
C LEU A 117 2.15 6.28 -10.46
N LEU A 118 3.22 6.63 -11.17
CA LEU A 118 3.14 7.32 -12.42
C LEU A 118 2.92 6.35 -13.58
N GLY A 119 1.71 6.37 -14.14
CA GLY A 119 1.42 5.72 -15.42
C GLY A 119 2.12 6.43 -16.57
N ILE A 120 2.64 5.69 -17.52
CA ILE A 120 3.26 6.26 -18.72
C ILE A 120 2.16 6.59 -19.74
N ILE A 121 2.00 7.87 -20.04
CA ILE A 121 1.06 8.34 -21.05
C ILE A 121 1.80 8.37 -22.40
N TYR A 122 1.63 7.31 -23.19
CA TYR A 122 2.25 7.27 -24.50
C TYR A 122 1.67 8.29 -25.49
N GLY A 123 0.39 8.57 -25.45
CA GLY A 123 -0.27 9.57 -26.28
C GLY A 123 0.35 9.71 -27.69
N ASN A 124 0.80 10.91 -28.04
CA ASN A 124 1.54 11.20 -29.27
C ASN A 124 3.06 11.11 -29.09
N SER A 125 3.56 10.58 -27.97
CA SER A 125 4.99 10.51 -27.66
C SER A 125 5.72 9.53 -28.59
N LYS A 126 6.92 9.92 -29.02
CA LYS A 126 7.74 9.13 -29.96
C LYS A 126 8.50 8.00 -29.27
N SER A 127 8.62 8.03 -27.95
CA SER A 127 9.32 7.01 -27.16
C SER A 127 8.75 6.92 -25.74
N LYS A 128 9.09 5.81 -25.04
CA LYS A 128 8.76 5.61 -23.62
C LYS A 128 9.25 6.77 -22.75
N ASN A 129 10.49 7.22 -22.96
CA ASN A 129 11.11 8.29 -22.17
C ASN A 129 10.46 9.65 -22.41
N GLU A 130 10.06 9.98 -23.65
CA GLU A 130 9.31 11.22 -23.93
C GLU A 130 7.94 11.18 -23.25
N GLY A 131 7.24 10.04 -23.30
CA GLY A 131 5.96 9.86 -22.58
C GLY A 131 6.12 9.98 -21.07
N LEU A 132 7.20 9.45 -20.50
CA LEU A 132 7.51 9.55 -19.08
C LEU A 132 7.81 10.99 -18.66
N TYR A 133 8.62 11.72 -19.45
CA TYR A 133 8.89 13.15 -19.22
C TYR A 133 7.59 13.97 -19.16
N GLU A 134 6.71 13.82 -20.15
CA GLU A 134 5.44 14.56 -20.18
C GLU A 134 4.49 14.15 -19.05
N SER A 135 4.46 12.86 -18.70
CA SER A 135 3.66 12.36 -17.57
C SER A 135 4.14 12.94 -16.23
N ALA A 136 5.45 12.98 -16.01
CA ALA A 136 6.04 13.58 -14.82
C ALA A 136 5.72 15.07 -14.71
N LYS A 137 5.91 15.81 -15.81
CA LYS A 137 5.61 17.25 -15.87
C LYS A 137 4.12 17.54 -15.60
N LYS A 138 3.23 16.71 -16.13
CA LYS A 138 1.80 16.82 -15.84
C LYS A 138 1.49 16.58 -14.37
N ALA A 139 2.05 15.51 -13.77
CA ALA A 139 1.84 15.19 -12.36
C ALA A 139 2.33 16.31 -11.42
N VAL A 140 3.47 16.92 -11.73
CA VAL A 140 3.98 18.09 -10.99
C VAL A 140 3.04 19.28 -11.11
N LYS A 141 2.51 19.54 -12.32
CA LYS A 141 1.51 20.61 -12.54
C LYS A 141 0.22 20.35 -11.77
N ASP A 142 -0.16 19.08 -11.60
CA ASP A 142 -1.33 18.66 -10.81
C ASP A 142 -1.06 18.69 -9.29
N GLY A 143 0.14 19.11 -8.88
CA GLY A 143 0.52 19.39 -7.49
C GLY A 143 1.18 18.23 -6.76
N PHE A 144 1.56 17.14 -7.43
CA PHE A 144 2.34 16.07 -6.81
C PHE A 144 3.79 16.52 -6.59
N THR A 145 4.34 16.16 -5.43
CA THR A 145 5.72 16.49 -5.02
C THR A 145 6.61 15.25 -4.90
N ALA A 146 6.07 14.07 -5.19
CA ALA A 146 6.78 12.82 -5.24
C ALA A 146 6.17 11.91 -6.32
N LEU A 147 7.02 11.26 -7.12
CA LEU A 147 6.63 10.41 -8.25
C LEU A 147 7.35 9.07 -8.17
N LYS A 148 6.63 7.97 -8.40
CA LYS A 148 7.17 6.60 -8.38
C LYS A 148 7.03 5.96 -9.75
N ILE A 149 8.09 5.28 -10.21
CA ILE A 149 8.09 4.44 -11.42
C ILE A 149 8.83 3.14 -11.21
N ASP A 150 8.55 2.16 -12.06
CA ASP A 150 9.48 1.06 -12.36
C ASP A 150 10.39 1.51 -13.51
N PRO A 151 11.69 1.73 -13.26
CA PRO A 151 12.59 2.27 -14.26
C PRO A 151 13.19 1.19 -15.17
N LEU A 152 13.00 -0.11 -14.84
CA LEU A 152 13.64 -1.19 -15.59
C LEU A 152 13.00 -1.38 -16.97
N PRO A 153 13.79 -1.77 -18.00
CA PRO A 153 13.23 -2.19 -19.27
C PRO A 153 12.51 -3.53 -19.14
N ASP A 154 11.50 -3.79 -19.98
CA ASP A 154 10.68 -4.99 -19.91
C ASP A 154 11.47 -6.29 -20.09
N ASN A 155 12.54 -6.24 -20.90
CA ASN A 155 13.48 -7.36 -21.16
C ASN A 155 14.70 -7.35 -20.23
N TYR A 156 14.60 -6.81 -19.02
CA TYR A 156 15.71 -6.58 -18.07
C TYR A 156 16.58 -7.82 -17.80
N TYR A 157 16.01 -9.01 -17.84
CA TYR A 157 16.70 -10.28 -17.56
C TYR A 157 17.51 -10.83 -18.74
N ASP A 158 17.29 -10.32 -19.97
CA ASP A 158 18.03 -10.69 -21.19
C ASP A 158 19.23 -9.77 -21.42
N LEU A 159 19.33 -8.68 -20.68
CA LEU A 159 20.37 -7.66 -20.88
C LEU A 159 21.64 -7.97 -20.11
N SER A 160 22.79 -7.60 -20.69
CA SER A 160 24.01 -7.49 -19.92
C SER A 160 23.88 -6.40 -18.84
N LEU A 161 24.69 -6.48 -17.78
CA LEU A 161 24.66 -5.47 -16.71
C LEU A 161 24.85 -4.05 -17.24
N ASP A 162 25.80 -3.84 -18.18
CA ASP A 162 26.06 -2.53 -18.77
C ASP A 162 24.87 -2.00 -19.56
N GLN A 163 24.18 -2.86 -20.31
CA GLN A 163 22.98 -2.49 -21.06
C GLN A 163 21.83 -2.14 -20.11
N LEU A 164 21.58 -2.97 -19.10
CA LEU A 164 20.57 -2.72 -18.08
C LEU A 164 20.78 -1.37 -17.39
N ILE A 165 22.00 -1.08 -16.94
CA ILE A 165 22.34 0.18 -16.28
C ILE A 165 22.11 1.35 -17.24
N LYS A 166 22.59 1.25 -18.49
CA LYS A 166 22.46 2.32 -19.49
C LYS A 166 20.99 2.65 -19.79
N GLU A 167 20.16 1.63 -19.99
CA GLU A 167 18.73 1.84 -20.28
C GLU A 167 17.99 2.42 -19.06
N THR A 168 18.26 1.89 -17.86
CA THR A 168 17.67 2.40 -16.61
C THR A 168 18.08 3.86 -16.37
N ILE A 169 19.35 4.23 -16.55
CA ILE A 169 19.82 5.62 -16.45
C ILE A 169 19.03 6.52 -17.39
N SER A 170 18.83 6.10 -18.65
CA SER A 170 18.05 6.88 -19.62
C SER A 170 16.60 7.13 -19.17
N THR A 171 15.96 6.11 -18.57
CA THR A 171 14.60 6.24 -18.04
C THR A 171 14.55 7.17 -16.82
N VAL A 172 15.49 7.00 -15.87
CA VAL A 172 15.55 7.84 -14.66
C VAL A 172 15.88 9.30 -15.01
N ALA A 173 16.74 9.53 -16.00
CA ALA A 173 17.06 10.88 -16.50
C ALA A 173 15.82 11.57 -17.06
N ALA A 174 15.00 10.87 -17.87
CA ALA A 174 13.76 11.41 -18.41
C ALA A 174 12.75 11.76 -17.30
N LEU A 175 12.61 10.88 -16.30
CA LEU A 175 11.77 11.16 -15.12
C LEU A 175 12.25 12.41 -14.38
N ARG A 176 13.55 12.49 -14.07
CA ARG A 176 14.15 13.62 -13.34
C ARG A 176 14.00 14.93 -14.10
N GLU A 177 14.21 14.91 -15.41
CA GLU A 177 14.04 16.09 -16.26
C GLU A 177 12.59 16.58 -16.27
N GLY A 178 11.61 15.66 -16.40
CA GLY A 178 10.20 15.99 -16.38
C GLY A 178 9.68 16.45 -15.00
N ALA A 179 10.19 15.84 -13.94
CA ALA A 179 9.81 16.17 -12.55
C ALA A 179 10.48 17.46 -12.03
N GLY A 180 11.67 17.81 -12.52
CA GLY A 180 12.48 18.88 -11.96
C GLY A 180 13.24 18.48 -10.69
N SER A 181 14.10 19.36 -10.16
CA SER A 181 14.99 19.08 -9.02
C SER A 181 14.27 19.00 -7.67
N GLU A 182 13.15 19.69 -7.52
CA GLU A 182 12.44 19.86 -6.24
C GLU A 182 11.44 18.73 -5.93
N VAL A 183 11.21 17.81 -6.87
CA VAL A 183 10.27 16.71 -6.73
C VAL A 183 11.02 15.44 -6.37
N ASP A 184 10.57 14.72 -5.36
CA ASP A 184 11.12 13.43 -5.02
C ASP A 184 10.81 12.39 -6.11
N ILE A 185 11.79 11.63 -6.54
CA ILE A 185 11.59 10.49 -7.43
C ILE A 185 11.86 9.19 -6.67
N ILE A 186 11.03 8.20 -6.91
CA ILE A 186 11.03 6.90 -6.27
C ILE A 186 11.18 5.84 -7.34
N LEU A 187 12.10 4.90 -7.14
CA LEU A 187 12.46 3.89 -8.12
C LEU A 187 12.13 2.50 -7.58
N GLU A 188 11.04 1.94 -8.06
CA GLU A 188 10.58 0.60 -7.72
C GLU A 188 11.22 -0.44 -8.62
N ILE A 189 11.82 -1.46 -8.04
CA ILE A 189 12.51 -2.52 -8.79
C ILE A 189 11.68 -3.81 -8.86
N HIS A 190 10.62 -3.88 -8.10
CA HIS A 190 9.72 -5.04 -8.08
C HIS A 190 10.43 -6.39 -7.87
N ARG A 191 11.51 -6.40 -7.06
CA ARG A 191 12.24 -7.64 -6.69
C ARG A 191 12.92 -8.36 -7.86
N LYS A 192 13.17 -7.65 -8.96
CA LYS A 192 13.63 -8.22 -10.23
C LYS A 192 15.13 -8.53 -10.28
N LEU A 193 15.93 -7.99 -9.36
CA LEU A 193 17.38 -8.05 -9.46
C LEU A 193 18.01 -9.06 -8.49
N THR A 194 19.30 -9.34 -8.71
CA THR A 194 20.17 -10.03 -7.76
C THR A 194 20.81 -9.02 -6.80
N PRO A 195 21.32 -9.42 -5.63
CA PRO A 195 22.00 -8.51 -4.70
C PRO A 195 23.14 -7.74 -5.35
N MET A 196 23.94 -8.38 -6.21
CA MET A 196 25.05 -7.75 -6.91
C MET A 196 24.56 -6.70 -7.91
N THR A 197 23.61 -7.07 -8.76
CA THR A 197 23.06 -6.18 -9.79
C THR A 197 22.36 -4.97 -9.13
N SER A 198 21.67 -5.19 -8.00
CA SER A 198 21.01 -4.12 -7.24
C SER A 198 22.00 -3.07 -6.75
N VAL A 199 23.14 -3.50 -6.19
CA VAL A 199 24.17 -2.57 -5.72
C VAL A 199 24.77 -1.76 -6.87
N HIS A 200 25.13 -2.41 -7.98
CA HIS A 200 25.68 -1.72 -9.15
C HIS A 200 24.70 -0.70 -9.75
N LEU A 201 23.43 -1.10 -9.89
CA LEU A 201 22.40 -0.20 -10.42
C LEU A 201 22.17 0.99 -9.49
N ALA A 202 21.98 0.75 -8.20
CA ALA A 202 21.76 1.80 -7.20
C ALA A 202 22.88 2.85 -7.23
N GLU A 203 24.14 2.42 -7.26
CA GLU A 203 25.29 3.33 -7.34
C GLU A 203 25.36 4.11 -8.67
N SER A 204 24.86 3.52 -9.77
CA SER A 204 24.86 4.16 -11.09
C SER A 204 23.78 5.24 -11.26
N ILE A 205 22.68 5.15 -10.47
CA ILE A 205 21.56 6.11 -10.55
C ILE A 205 21.54 7.14 -9.41
N LYS A 206 22.49 7.09 -8.49
CA LYS A 206 22.54 7.98 -7.32
C LYS A 206 22.66 9.47 -7.67
N GLU A 207 23.25 9.81 -8.79
CA GLU A 207 23.36 11.20 -9.26
C GLU A 207 22.00 11.88 -9.51
N PHE A 208 20.96 11.09 -9.77
CA PHE A 208 19.58 11.58 -9.91
C PHE A 208 18.89 11.85 -8.58
N ASN A 209 19.57 11.62 -7.44
CA ASN A 209 19.08 11.83 -6.10
C ASN A 209 17.67 11.24 -5.86
N PRO A 210 17.47 9.92 -6.05
CA PRO A 210 16.19 9.30 -5.74
C PRO A 210 15.94 9.33 -4.23
N MET A 211 14.68 9.55 -3.86
CA MET A 211 14.25 9.51 -2.46
C MET A 211 14.52 8.13 -1.84
N PHE A 212 14.22 7.07 -2.59
CA PHE A 212 14.60 5.71 -2.24
C PHE A 212 14.55 4.77 -3.46
N PHE A 213 15.22 3.64 -3.28
CA PHE A 213 15.27 2.49 -4.17
C PHE A 213 14.50 1.36 -3.51
N GLU A 214 13.39 0.96 -4.10
CA GLU A 214 12.41 0.08 -3.49
C GLU A 214 12.56 -1.36 -3.95
N ASP A 215 12.41 -2.29 -3.01
CA ASP A 215 12.34 -3.75 -3.19
C ASP A 215 13.29 -4.28 -4.28
N PRO A 216 14.61 -4.09 -4.12
CA PRO A 216 15.58 -4.43 -5.17
C PRO A 216 15.65 -5.93 -5.49
N ILE A 217 15.43 -6.79 -4.49
CA ILE A 217 15.49 -8.26 -4.63
C ILE A 217 14.27 -8.93 -3.99
N GLN A 218 14.07 -10.22 -4.26
CA GLN A 218 13.03 -11.03 -3.62
C GLN A 218 13.10 -10.95 -2.10
N ILE A 219 11.95 -11.01 -1.46
CA ILE A 219 11.79 -10.87 0.00
C ILE A 219 12.21 -12.12 0.79
N ASP A 220 12.64 -13.17 0.12
CA ASP A 220 12.94 -14.48 0.73
C ASP A 220 14.08 -14.42 1.75
N SER A 221 14.91 -13.37 1.69
CA SER A 221 16.02 -13.19 2.61
C SER A 221 16.09 -11.78 3.18
N ILE A 222 15.66 -11.64 4.42
CA ILE A 222 15.78 -10.38 5.19
C ILE A 222 17.25 -9.96 5.32
N ILE A 223 18.18 -10.91 5.50
CA ILE A 223 19.60 -10.62 5.62
C ILE A 223 20.14 -10.04 4.32
N SER A 224 19.78 -10.61 3.17
CA SER A 224 20.21 -10.08 1.86
C SER A 224 19.68 -8.68 1.59
N GLN A 225 18.44 -8.38 1.98
CA GLN A 225 17.87 -7.03 1.93
C GLN A 225 18.68 -6.04 2.75
N SER A 226 18.98 -6.41 4.00
CA SER A 226 19.78 -5.60 4.92
C SER A 226 21.22 -5.38 4.44
N ASP A 227 21.81 -6.40 3.81
CA ASP A 227 23.17 -6.29 3.24
C ASP A 227 23.24 -5.36 2.04
N ILE A 228 22.18 -5.28 1.21
CA ILE A 228 22.09 -4.29 0.14
C ILE A 228 22.00 -2.89 0.75
N ALA A 229 21.10 -2.70 1.73
CA ALA A 229 20.91 -1.39 2.38
C ALA A 229 22.21 -0.82 2.98
N LYS A 230 23.12 -1.69 3.43
CA LYS A 230 24.44 -1.30 3.96
C LYS A 230 25.48 -0.95 2.90
N LYS A 231 25.29 -1.39 1.64
CA LYS A 231 26.27 -1.26 0.56
C LYS A 231 25.97 -0.13 -0.41
N VAL A 232 24.77 0.43 -0.36
CA VAL A 232 24.35 1.49 -1.29
C VAL A 232 24.25 2.83 -0.58
N SER A 233 24.48 3.92 -1.32
CA SER A 233 24.45 5.28 -0.79
C SER A 233 23.06 5.93 -0.87
N ILE A 234 22.15 5.37 -1.67
CA ILE A 234 20.76 5.82 -1.74
C ILE A 234 19.90 5.09 -0.69
N PRO A 235 18.88 5.74 -0.10
CA PRO A 235 18.00 5.08 0.85
C PRO A 235 17.28 3.88 0.22
N ILE A 236 17.08 2.82 1.00
CA ILE A 236 16.31 1.64 0.63
C ILE A 236 14.94 1.67 1.30
N ALA A 237 13.92 1.20 0.59
CA ALA A 237 12.59 0.94 1.13
C ALA A 237 12.18 -0.52 0.87
N ASN A 238 11.64 -1.19 1.89
CA ASN A 238 11.16 -2.57 1.77
C ASN A 238 9.89 -2.78 2.60
N GLY A 239 9.08 -3.75 2.20
CA GLY A 239 8.04 -4.27 3.09
C GLY A 239 6.66 -4.48 2.50
N GLU A 240 6.38 -4.11 1.27
CA GLU A 240 5.05 -4.24 0.65
C GLU A 240 4.51 -5.68 0.60
N ARG A 241 5.39 -6.67 0.67
CA ARG A 241 5.04 -8.12 0.68
C ARG A 241 5.23 -8.78 2.05
N MET A 242 5.57 -8.01 3.08
CA MET A 242 5.72 -8.52 4.45
C MET A 242 4.37 -8.50 5.18
N HIS A 243 4.16 -9.49 6.06
CA HIS A 243 2.85 -9.78 6.64
C HIS A 243 2.76 -9.53 8.14
N SER A 244 3.88 -9.30 8.82
CA SER A 244 3.88 -9.34 10.28
C SER A 244 4.89 -8.42 10.94
N ILE A 245 4.58 -8.01 12.17
CA ILE A 245 5.49 -7.23 13.02
C ILE A 245 6.84 -7.93 13.21
N TRP A 246 6.90 -9.26 13.16
CA TRP A 246 8.14 -10.02 13.35
C TRP A 246 9.06 -9.90 12.15
N GLU A 247 8.52 -9.93 10.92
CA GLU A 247 9.31 -9.72 9.69
C GLU A 247 9.90 -8.31 9.66
N PHE A 248 9.11 -7.28 9.96
CA PHE A 248 9.60 -5.90 10.03
C PHE A 248 10.63 -5.69 11.14
N ARG A 249 10.43 -6.32 12.32
CA ARG A 249 11.44 -6.31 13.39
C ARG A 249 12.76 -6.93 12.93
N GLU A 250 12.74 -8.11 12.32
CA GLU A 250 13.95 -8.78 11.82
C GLU A 250 14.65 -7.94 10.74
N LEU A 251 13.88 -7.35 9.82
CA LEU A 251 14.42 -6.48 8.79
C LEU A 251 15.19 -5.30 9.40
N LEU A 252 14.58 -4.61 10.35
CA LEU A 252 15.18 -3.45 11.01
C LEU A 252 16.34 -3.82 11.94
N ALA A 253 16.22 -4.92 12.70
CA ALA A 253 17.26 -5.38 13.62
C ALA A 253 18.55 -5.80 12.89
N ASN A 254 18.46 -6.22 11.64
CA ASN A 254 19.62 -6.56 10.81
C ASN A 254 20.26 -5.35 10.12
N GLY A 255 19.86 -4.13 10.44
CA GLY A 255 20.36 -2.91 9.80
C GLY A 255 19.75 -2.71 8.43
N GLY A 256 18.43 -2.88 8.38
CA GLY A 256 17.62 -2.82 7.17
C GLY A 256 17.36 -1.40 6.65
N PRO A 257 16.26 -1.20 5.93
CA PRO A 257 16.00 0.01 5.15
C PRO A 257 15.76 1.23 6.03
N GLN A 258 15.97 2.40 5.43
CA GLN A 258 15.61 3.69 6.00
C GLN A 258 14.10 3.91 6.00
N TYR A 259 13.40 3.24 5.10
CA TYR A 259 11.94 3.30 4.96
C TYR A 259 11.32 1.90 4.99
N VAL A 260 10.31 1.70 5.85
CA VAL A 260 9.48 0.49 5.82
C VAL A 260 8.17 0.78 5.10
N ARG A 261 7.73 -0.17 4.27
CA ARG A 261 6.57 -0.01 3.40
C ARG A 261 5.47 -1.06 3.65
N PRO A 262 4.83 -1.07 4.81
CA PRO A 262 3.71 -1.98 5.02
C PRO A 262 2.52 -1.61 4.12
N ASP A 263 1.85 -2.63 3.58
CA ASP A 263 0.52 -2.49 3.01
C ASP A 263 -0.52 -2.80 4.09
N VAL A 264 -1.42 -1.84 4.35
CA VAL A 264 -2.44 -1.99 5.40
C VAL A 264 -3.40 -3.15 5.11
N GLY A 265 -3.66 -3.44 3.84
CA GLY A 265 -4.50 -4.55 3.41
C GLY A 265 -3.78 -5.91 3.38
N LEU A 266 -2.49 -5.97 3.74
CA LEU A 266 -1.69 -7.19 3.76
C LEU A 266 -0.97 -7.43 5.09
N ALA A 267 -0.52 -6.39 5.77
CA ALA A 267 0.31 -6.50 6.98
C ALA A 267 -0.48 -6.75 8.28
N GLY A 268 -1.74 -7.20 8.18
CA GLY A 268 -2.60 -7.49 9.34
C GLY A 268 -3.51 -6.33 9.74
N GLY A 269 -3.82 -5.43 8.83
CA GLY A 269 -4.76 -4.32 9.00
C GLY A 269 -4.17 -3.12 9.74
N ILE A 270 -5.05 -2.23 10.15
CA ILE A 270 -4.72 -1.01 10.91
C ILE A 270 -3.99 -1.37 12.22
N THR A 271 -4.47 -2.41 12.92
CA THR A 271 -3.90 -2.86 14.19
C THR A 271 -2.42 -3.22 14.08
N GLN A 272 -2.04 -4.04 13.12
CA GLN A 272 -0.64 -4.47 12.98
C GLN A 272 0.22 -3.38 12.36
N THR A 273 -0.30 -2.61 11.39
CA THR A 273 0.43 -1.52 10.76
C THR A 273 0.80 -0.42 11.78
N LYS A 274 -0.07 -0.12 12.73
CA LYS A 274 0.25 0.81 13.82
C LYS A 274 1.42 0.31 14.68
N LYS A 275 1.49 -1.00 14.96
CA LYS A 275 2.61 -1.61 15.69
C LYS A 275 3.90 -1.59 14.86
N ILE A 276 3.80 -1.86 13.55
CA ILE A 276 4.95 -1.77 12.63
C ILE A 276 5.52 -0.35 12.64
N ALA A 277 4.65 0.68 12.60
CA ALA A 277 5.07 2.08 12.68
C ALA A 277 5.86 2.37 13.96
N SER A 278 5.40 1.85 15.12
CA SER A 278 6.09 2.04 16.41
C SER A 278 7.44 1.28 16.47
N ILE A 279 7.51 0.09 15.86
CA ILE A 279 8.79 -0.64 15.74
C ILE A 279 9.76 0.17 14.87
N ALA A 280 9.31 0.64 13.69
CA ALA A 280 10.13 1.43 12.78
C ALA A 280 10.64 2.73 13.45
N GLU A 281 9.78 3.42 14.18
CA GLU A 281 10.14 4.62 14.94
C GLU A 281 11.29 4.35 15.92
N SER A 282 11.27 3.22 16.62
CA SER A 282 12.32 2.84 17.57
C SER A 282 13.70 2.54 16.92
N TYR A 283 13.71 2.30 15.62
CA TYR A 283 14.93 2.14 14.80
C TYR A 283 15.27 3.40 13.99
N HIS A 284 14.61 4.53 14.22
CA HIS A 284 14.72 5.76 13.42
C HIS A 284 14.39 5.57 11.94
N SER A 285 13.62 4.54 11.62
CA SER A 285 13.13 4.28 10.27
C SER A 285 11.76 4.94 10.07
N ALA A 286 11.56 5.55 8.90
CA ALA A 286 10.27 6.14 8.57
C ALA A 286 9.34 5.12 7.90
N LEU A 287 8.03 5.40 7.96
CA LEU A 287 6.99 4.59 7.36
C LEU A 287 6.43 5.28 6.13
N ILE A 288 6.27 4.50 5.07
CA ILE A 288 5.65 4.87 3.80
C ILE A 288 4.63 3.80 3.47
N THR A 289 3.35 4.10 3.49
CA THR A 289 2.31 3.11 3.21
C THR A 289 2.28 2.76 1.72
N HIS A 290 2.35 1.45 1.45
CA HIS A 290 2.11 0.90 0.11
C HIS A 290 0.62 0.85 -0.16
N ASN A 291 0.17 1.36 -1.32
CA ASN A 291 -1.21 1.21 -1.79
C ASN A 291 -1.42 1.72 -3.22
N PHE A 292 -1.96 0.86 -4.10
CA PHE A 292 -2.45 1.24 -5.44
C PHE A 292 -3.80 0.59 -5.77
N LEU A 293 -4.43 -0.07 -4.78
CA LEU A 293 -5.51 -1.03 -4.98
C LEU A 293 -6.91 -0.47 -4.75
N GLY A 294 -7.02 0.81 -4.49
CA GLY A 294 -8.33 1.44 -4.42
C GLY A 294 -8.63 2.21 -3.14
N PRO A 295 -9.74 2.96 -3.16
CA PRO A 295 -10.02 4.02 -2.21
C PRO A 295 -10.31 3.55 -0.78
N ILE A 296 -10.70 2.28 -0.57
CA ILE A 296 -10.91 1.73 0.78
C ILE A 296 -9.56 1.55 1.49
N LEU A 297 -8.55 1.00 0.77
CA LEU A 297 -7.20 0.87 1.32
C LEU A 297 -6.51 2.23 1.46
N THR A 298 -6.73 3.13 0.52
CA THR A 298 -6.28 4.53 0.64
C THR A 298 -6.83 5.16 1.91
N ALA A 299 -8.11 5.00 2.21
CA ALA A 299 -8.70 5.53 3.44
C ALA A 299 -8.09 4.89 4.69
N ALA A 300 -7.92 3.57 4.72
CA ALA A 300 -7.31 2.87 5.84
C ALA A 300 -5.87 3.34 6.10
N SER A 301 -5.07 3.49 5.04
CA SER A 301 -3.70 4.00 5.09
C SER A 301 -3.66 5.43 5.62
N VAL A 302 -4.51 6.31 5.12
CA VAL A 302 -4.59 7.72 5.56
C VAL A 302 -4.80 7.83 7.08
N HIS A 303 -5.62 6.97 7.70
CA HIS A 303 -5.83 7.01 9.15
C HIS A 303 -4.56 6.64 9.94
N ILE A 304 -3.77 5.70 9.45
CA ILE A 304 -2.44 5.38 10.01
C ILE A 304 -1.52 6.57 9.82
N ASP A 305 -1.38 7.05 8.59
CA ASP A 305 -0.43 8.10 8.21
C ASP A 305 -0.66 9.40 8.96
N VAL A 306 -1.91 9.72 9.24
CA VAL A 306 -2.31 10.89 10.06
C VAL A 306 -1.89 10.73 11.51
N SER A 307 -1.90 9.50 12.06
CA SER A 307 -1.76 9.21 13.50
C SER A 307 -0.35 8.80 13.94
N ILE A 308 0.63 8.71 13.03
CA ILE A 308 2.00 8.31 13.35
C ILE A 308 3.00 9.45 13.11
N PRO A 309 4.02 9.63 13.98
CA PRO A 309 4.98 10.71 13.81
C PRO A 309 5.98 10.48 12.67
N ASN A 310 6.37 9.23 12.42
CA ASN A 310 7.42 8.84 11.47
C ASN A 310 6.93 8.57 10.03
N PHE A 311 5.78 9.12 9.64
CA PHE A 311 5.27 9.04 8.26
C PHE A 311 5.96 10.05 7.33
N ILE A 312 6.19 9.66 6.07
CA ILE A 312 6.80 10.51 5.03
C ILE A 312 5.82 10.77 3.87
N THR A 313 5.32 9.72 3.22
CA THR A 313 4.44 9.82 2.06
C THR A 313 3.66 8.51 1.88
N GLN A 314 2.47 8.59 1.29
CA GLN A 314 1.62 7.43 0.95
C GLN A 314 1.64 7.21 -0.56
N GLU A 315 1.70 5.96 -0.99
CA GLU A 315 1.49 5.60 -2.38
C GLU A 315 0.06 5.85 -2.82
N TYR A 316 -0.08 6.32 -4.04
CA TYR A 316 -1.38 6.70 -4.58
C TYR A 316 -1.47 6.43 -6.08
N SER A 317 -2.61 5.89 -6.50
CA SER A 317 -2.98 5.74 -7.90
C SER A 317 -4.16 6.66 -8.24
N LEU A 318 -4.12 7.31 -9.41
CA LEU A 318 -5.25 8.08 -9.92
C LEU A 318 -6.47 7.19 -10.23
N ASP A 319 -6.29 5.88 -10.30
CA ASP A 319 -7.40 4.94 -10.42
C ASP A 319 -8.39 5.02 -9.26
N ASP A 320 -7.96 5.49 -8.09
CA ASP A 320 -8.84 5.74 -6.94
C ASP A 320 -9.98 6.72 -7.26
N GLU A 321 -9.71 7.68 -8.16
CA GLU A 321 -10.66 8.71 -8.60
C GLU A 321 -11.43 8.31 -9.88
N SER A 322 -11.15 7.14 -10.43
CA SER A 322 -11.78 6.70 -11.67
C SER A 322 -13.25 6.29 -11.46
N GLU A 323 -14.05 6.39 -12.52
CA GLU A 323 -15.44 5.91 -12.54
C GLU A 323 -15.55 4.40 -12.22
N LYS A 324 -14.46 3.67 -12.31
CA LYS A 324 -14.40 2.24 -11.93
C LYS A 324 -14.67 2.01 -10.44
N ASN A 325 -14.49 3.03 -9.60
CA ASN A 325 -14.78 3.01 -8.16
C ASN A 325 -16.12 3.68 -7.80
N ASN A 326 -17.06 3.75 -8.73
CA ASN A 326 -18.39 4.33 -8.56
C ASN A 326 -19.27 3.64 -7.50
N TYR A 327 -18.80 2.51 -6.96
CA TYR A 327 -19.42 1.85 -5.82
C TYR A 327 -19.24 2.59 -4.49
N LEU A 328 -18.46 3.68 -4.46
CA LEU A 328 -18.37 4.55 -3.28
C LEU A 328 -19.42 5.66 -3.35
N ILE A 329 -20.15 5.87 -2.25
CA ILE A 329 -21.05 7.02 -2.05
C ILE A 329 -20.24 8.27 -1.70
N SER A 330 -19.17 8.10 -0.93
CA SER A 330 -18.28 9.19 -0.54
C SER A 330 -16.81 8.74 -0.60
N SER A 331 -15.95 9.61 -1.07
CA SER A 331 -14.50 9.42 -1.16
C SER A 331 -13.76 10.43 -0.29
N LEU A 332 -12.47 10.18 -0.06
CA LEU A 332 -11.60 11.16 0.58
C LEU A 332 -11.31 12.33 -0.36
N LYS A 333 -11.10 13.50 0.22
CA LYS A 333 -10.79 14.72 -0.53
C LYS A 333 -9.30 14.81 -0.82
N ARG A 334 -8.91 14.81 -2.10
CA ARG A 334 -7.55 15.12 -2.54
C ARG A 334 -7.45 16.60 -2.97
N GLU A 335 -6.34 17.23 -2.62
CA GLU A 335 -5.97 18.57 -3.08
C GLU A 335 -4.52 18.55 -3.56
N GLY A 336 -4.31 18.62 -4.87
CA GLY A 336 -2.98 18.43 -5.45
C GLY A 336 -2.38 17.07 -5.08
N GLY A 337 -1.15 17.02 -4.60
CA GLY A 337 -0.47 15.82 -4.12
C GLY A 337 -0.76 15.46 -2.66
N TYR A 338 -1.93 15.82 -2.13
CA TYR A 338 -2.28 15.58 -0.71
C TYR A 338 -3.72 15.11 -0.56
N ILE A 339 -3.95 14.16 0.37
CA ILE A 339 -5.30 13.88 0.91
C ILE A 339 -5.49 14.68 2.19
N ILE A 340 -6.63 15.37 2.28
CA ILE A 340 -7.01 16.10 3.49
C ILE A 340 -7.45 15.10 4.55
N THR A 341 -6.98 15.29 5.79
CA THR A 341 -7.35 14.41 6.91
C THR A 341 -8.87 14.26 7.01
N PRO A 342 -9.41 13.02 6.95
CA PRO A 342 -10.84 12.80 7.03
C PRO A 342 -11.37 13.10 8.44
N GLU A 343 -12.51 13.79 8.50
CA GLU A 343 -13.16 14.14 9.78
C GLU A 343 -14.46 13.34 10.01
N LYS A 344 -14.95 12.59 9.00
CA LYS A 344 -16.13 11.74 9.16
C LYS A 344 -15.82 10.51 10.02
N PRO A 345 -16.82 9.95 10.74
CA PRO A 345 -16.67 8.72 11.52
C PRO A 345 -16.15 7.52 10.72
N GLY A 346 -15.44 6.63 11.39
CA GLY A 346 -14.87 5.43 10.79
C GLY A 346 -13.76 5.75 9.78
N LEU A 347 -13.79 5.10 8.63
CA LEU A 347 -12.90 5.36 7.49
C LEU A 347 -13.21 6.67 6.78
N GLY A 348 -14.37 7.29 7.04
CA GLY A 348 -14.82 8.49 6.35
C GLY A 348 -15.35 8.25 4.93
N ILE A 349 -15.51 6.99 4.53
CA ILE A 349 -16.03 6.55 3.24
C ILE A 349 -17.22 5.61 3.42
N GLU A 350 -18.05 5.46 2.40
CA GLU A 350 -19.20 4.54 2.40
C GLU A 350 -19.34 3.86 1.04
N ILE A 351 -19.71 2.57 1.05
CA ILE A 351 -20.01 1.81 -0.16
C ILE A 351 -21.51 1.90 -0.51
N ASN A 352 -21.80 1.96 -1.80
CA ASN A 352 -23.15 1.76 -2.33
C ASN A 352 -23.38 0.26 -2.53
N LYS A 353 -24.21 -0.33 -1.67
CA LYS A 353 -24.49 -1.78 -1.65
C LYS A 353 -25.16 -2.29 -2.92
N GLU A 354 -25.95 -1.45 -3.58
CA GLU A 354 -26.63 -1.81 -4.83
C GLU A 354 -25.61 -1.84 -5.99
N ILE A 355 -24.75 -0.83 -6.05
CA ILE A 355 -23.77 -0.71 -7.13
C ILE A 355 -22.66 -1.75 -6.98
N ILE A 356 -22.10 -1.96 -5.79
CA ILE A 356 -20.98 -2.91 -5.61
C ILE A 356 -21.35 -4.35 -6.01
N ASN A 357 -22.62 -4.75 -5.86
CA ASN A 357 -23.11 -6.04 -6.30
C ASN A 357 -23.20 -6.16 -7.84
N GLN A 358 -23.14 -5.04 -8.57
CA GLN A 358 -23.22 -4.99 -10.03
C GLN A 358 -21.85 -4.80 -10.67
N VAL A 359 -20.82 -4.45 -9.89
CA VAL A 359 -19.45 -4.31 -10.40
C VAL A 359 -18.96 -5.69 -10.83
N PRO A 360 -18.55 -5.87 -12.11
CA PRO A 360 -18.08 -7.16 -12.56
C PRO A 360 -16.78 -7.55 -11.86
N TYR A 361 -16.62 -8.84 -11.62
CA TYR A 361 -15.35 -9.39 -11.19
C TYR A 361 -14.47 -9.64 -12.43
N GLU A 362 -13.29 -9.07 -12.41
CA GLU A 362 -12.31 -9.10 -13.50
C GLU A 362 -10.98 -9.61 -12.92
N PRO A 363 -10.77 -10.95 -12.85
CA PRO A 363 -9.53 -11.49 -12.31
C PRO A 363 -8.33 -11.02 -13.13
N LEU A 364 -7.20 -10.79 -12.45
CA LEU A 364 -5.94 -10.54 -13.13
C LEU A 364 -5.61 -11.71 -14.06
N ASP A 365 -5.24 -11.42 -15.29
CA ASP A 365 -4.60 -12.41 -16.16
C ASP A 365 -3.15 -12.59 -15.67
N LEU A 366 -2.86 -13.80 -15.16
CA LEU A 366 -1.52 -14.12 -14.64
C LEU A 366 -0.48 -14.35 -15.77
N ASN A 367 -0.90 -14.25 -17.02
CA ASN A 367 -0.02 -14.32 -18.19
C ASN A 367 0.45 -12.93 -18.67
N ASP A 368 -0.13 -11.86 -18.14
CA ASP A 368 0.29 -10.48 -18.37
C ASP A 368 1.35 -10.09 -17.32
#